data_e5a8367599f7a4040dc0bdefff659c76
#
_entry.id   e5a8367599f7a4040dc0bdefff659c76
#
_cell.length_a   1.000
_cell.length_b   1.000
_cell.length_c   1.000
_cell.angle_alpha   90.00
_cell.angle_beta   90.00
_cell.angle_gamma   90.00
#
_symmetry.space_group_name_H-M   'P 1'
#
loop_
_entity.id
_entity.type
_entity.pdbx_description
1 polymer ?
#
loop_
_entity_poly.entity_id
_entity_poly.type
_entity_poly.pdbx_seq_one_letter_code
_entity_poly.pdbx_strand_id
1 'polypeptide(L)'
;DKYEVLSSVIESLESKDTFQNIVEVILQKANAYIQAEYMAVIQENSDKDILDYIATVGKTCALIERVENGEYSLKELEKSAGKGTYPDAGGRIIPIKINGIKAMYVVISGIKDKTMEEIDGFIHSIVSVIQSTAQMRVTNHSLLSSYEVLKDILNNIGSGIIVCDRNSAAILFSNKVAAESKEIQNAIKECMQELMSSEEYKSYLDRKKAYDEDDGTDYVKPYIRPIEKYSAESGLWFEIRFTNLLWIDGSEVIVCTASDITQKKKSQQKIEFQAHNDFLTGLYNRMKCESDLKKIIKQSVKDGAKGALMFIDLDDFKHINDGLGHQYGDVLLQQIAAGLQSIVGLRGKCYRMGGDEFVAIVMPDMFSELERIANKVKDMFNKPWYLMETEYFCTMSMGIAVFPDTLSPAIAYSAEAGSVAPY
;
A
#
# COMPACT_ATOMS: atom_id res chain seq x y z
N ASP A 1 -45.74 5.64 41.13
CA ASP A 1 -46.17 4.62 40.16
C ASP A 1 -44.90 4.04 39.47
N LYS A 2 -44.91 2.73 39.25
CA LYS A 2 -43.78 2.01 38.60
C LYS A 2 -43.44 2.57 37.21
N TYR A 3 -44.47 3.07 36.46
CA TYR A 3 -44.27 3.67 35.14
C TYR A 3 -43.62 5.05 35.18
N GLU A 4 -43.92 5.87 36.21
CA GLU A 4 -43.27 7.16 36.42
C GLU A 4 -41.80 7.01 36.74
N VAL A 5 -41.43 5.98 37.53
CA VAL A 5 -40.03 5.66 37.83
C VAL A 5 -39.30 5.21 36.59
N LEU A 6 -39.90 4.31 35.78
CA LEU A 6 -39.29 3.85 34.52
C LEU A 6 -39.10 5.01 33.53
N SER A 7 -40.11 5.90 33.37
CA SER A 7 -39.99 7.09 32.51
C SER A 7 -38.85 8.01 32.97
N SER A 8 -38.77 8.26 34.27
CA SER A 8 -37.71 9.07 34.86
C SER A 8 -36.31 8.41 34.73
N VAL A 9 -36.22 7.08 34.73
CA VAL A 9 -34.98 6.35 34.45
C VAL A 9 -34.59 6.55 33.01
N ILE A 10 -35.52 6.41 32.06
CA ILE A 10 -35.25 6.59 30.63
C ILE A 10 -34.77 8.02 30.34
N GLU A 11 -35.43 9.05 30.90
CA GLU A 11 -34.98 10.45 30.75
C GLU A 11 -33.55 10.68 31.26
N SER A 12 -33.11 9.95 32.29
CA SER A 12 -31.74 10.06 32.78
C SER A 12 -30.67 9.43 31.87
N LEU A 13 -31.04 8.62 30.85
CA LEU A 13 -30.12 8.03 29.90
C LEU A 13 -29.62 9.02 28.84
N GLU A 14 -30.30 10.13 28.64
CA GLU A 14 -29.89 11.19 27.68
C GLU A 14 -28.73 12.04 28.19
N SER A 15 -28.33 11.88 29.45
CA SER A 15 -27.20 12.62 30.04
C SER A 15 -25.85 12.16 29.47
N LYS A 16 -24.90 13.10 29.31
CA LYS A 16 -23.50 12.82 28.94
C LYS A 16 -22.65 12.24 30.10
N ASP A 17 -23.31 11.74 31.13
CA ASP A 17 -22.67 11.28 32.35
C ASP A 17 -21.89 9.97 32.16
N THR A 18 -21.02 9.67 33.09
CA THR A 18 -20.29 8.38 33.11
C THR A 18 -21.27 7.22 33.30
N PHE A 19 -20.88 6.00 32.86
CA PHE A 19 -21.73 4.82 33.08
C PHE A 19 -22.05 4.60 34.57
N GLN A 20 -21.07 4.84 35.43
CA GLN A 20 -21.23 4.74 36.88
C GLN A 20 -22.31 5.67 37.41
N ASN A 21 -22.27 6.95 37.03
CA ASN A 21 -23.27 7.94 37.46
C ASN A 21 -24.68 7.56 36.95
N ILE A 22 -24.79 7.12 35.71
CA ILE A 22 -26.10 6.70 35.15
C ILE A 22 -26.64 5.49 35.94
N VAL A 23 -25.83 4.49 36.19
CA VAL A 23 -26.25 3.29 36.94
C VAL A 23 -26.63 3.69 38.39
N GLU A 24 -25.88 4.60 39.02
CA GLU A 24 -26.19 5.09 40.35
C GLU A 24 -27.57 5.76 40.41
N VAL A 25 -27.86 6.65 39.45
CA VAL A 25 -29.16 7.29 39.30
C VAL A 25 -30.27 6.28 39.10
N ILE A 26 -30.03 5.26 38.22
CA ILE A 26 -30.99 4.18 37.97
C ILE A 26 -31.29 3.43 39.27
N LEU A 27 -30.25 3.03 40.02
CA LEU A 27 -30.43 2.29 41.27
C LEU A 27 -31.13 3.14 42.35
N GLN A 28 -30.80 4.43 42.50
CA GLN A 28 -31.50 5.33 43.43
C GLN A 28 -32.98 5.46 43.13
N LYS A 29 -33.31 5.69 41.83
CA LYS A 29 -34.72 5.81 41.40
C LYS A 29 -35.44 4.44 41.54
N ALA A 30 -34.81 3.35 41.18
CA ALA A 30 -35.39 2.02 41.35
C ALA A 30 -35.63 1.69 42.81
N ASN A 31 -34.72 2.07 43.71
CA ASN A 31 -34.85 1.83 45.12
C ASN A 31 -35.98 2.65 45.81
N ALA A 32 -36.30 3.82 45.24
CA ALA A 32 -37.47 4.58 45.70
C ALA A 32 -38.79 3.78 45.53
N TYR A 33 -38.85 2.86 44.56
CA TYR A 33 -39.98 1.97 44.34
C TYR A 33 -39.84 0.61 45.06
N ILE A 34 -38.63 -0.01 44.99
CA ILE A 34 -38.36 -1.37 45.51
C ILE A 34 -38.28 -1.35 47.04
N GLN A 35 -37.71 -0.29 47.64
CA GLN A 35 -37.47 -0.16 49.08
C GLN A 35 -36.57 -1.28 49.65
N ALA A 36 -35.53 -1.61 48.91
CA ALA A 36 -34.49 -2.58 49.37
C ALA A 36 -33.50 -1.90 50.33
N GLU A 37 -32.99 -2.65 51.28
CA GLU A 37 -31.91 -2.20 52.19
C GLU A 37 -30.60 -1.99 51.42
N TYR A 38 -30.35 -2.83 50.40
CA TYR A 38 -29.15 -2.81 49.60
C TYR A 38 -29.43 -3.14 48.12
N MET A 39 -28.87 -2.34 47.23
CA MET A 39 -28.82 -2.58 45.82
C MET A 39 -27.45 -2.22 45.28
N ALA A 40 -26.89 -3.08 44.41
CA ALA A 40 -25.61 -2.81 43.76
C ALA A 40 -25.55 -3.35 42.32
N VAL A 41 -24.73 -2.69 41.50
CA VAL A 41 -24.22 -3.28 40.24
C VAL A 41 -22.75 -3.54 40.45
N ILE A 42 -22.35 -4.80 40.36
CA ILE A 42 -21.00 -5.29 40.62
C ILE A 42 -20.46 -6.03 39.43
N GLN A 43 -19.15 -6.00 39.25
CA GLN A 43 -18.41 -6.72 38.26
C GLN A 43 -17.33 -7.61 38.87
N GLU A 44 -17.20 -8.83 38.41
CA GLU A 44 -16.13 -9.75 38.85
C GLU A 44 -14.80 -9.35 38.21
N ASN A 45 -13.81 -9.01 39.02
CA ASN A 45 -12.45 -8.74 38.57
C ASN A 45 -11.59 -9.99 38.71
N SER A 46 -11.51 -10.78 37.64
CA SER A 46 -10.79 -12.06 37.60
C SER A 46 -9.28 -11.96 37.82
N ASP A 47 -8.69 -10.77 37.68
CA ASP A 47 -7.23 -10.58 37.82
C ASP A 47 -6.80 -10.34 39.24
N LYS A 48 -7.75 -9.96 40.13
CA LYS A 48 -7.48 -9.57 41.51
C LYS A 48 -8.30 -10.34 42.55
N ASP A 49 -9.22 -11.21 42.12
CA ASP A 49 -10.20 -11.88 43.01
C ASP A 49 -11.00 -10.88 43.87
N ILE A 50 -11.27 -9.69 43.37
CA ILE A 50 -11.96 -8.59 44.03
C ILE A 50 -13.23 -8.23 43.24
N LEU A 51 -14.25 -7.75 43.92
CA LEU A 51 -15.45 -7.18 43.34
C LEU A 51 -15.23 -5.70 43.01
N ASP A 52 -15.43 -5.35 41.74
CA ASP A 52 -15.50 -3.94 41.31
C ASP A 52 -16.94 -3.45 41.42
N TYR A 53 -17.18 -2.49 42.33
CA TYR A 53 -18.49 -1.85 42.50
C TYR A 53 -18.68 -0.74 41.49
N ILE A 54 -19.68 -0.90 40.61
CA ILE A 54 -20.02 0.14 39.62
C ILE A 54 -20.89 1.20 40.28
N ALA A 55 -21.93 0.77 40.98
CA ALA A 55 -22.79 1.66 41.78
C ALA A 55 -23.44 0.90 42.93
N THR A 56 -23.77 1.61 44.02
CA THR A 56 -24.36 1.01 45.23
C THR A 56 -25.40 1.95 45.84
N VAL A 57 -26.46 1.36 46.40
CA VAL A 57 -27.43 2.04 47.24
C VAL A 57 -27.56 1.20 48.53
N GLY A 58 -27.39 1.82 49.69
CA GLY A 58 -27.24 1.12 50.96
C GLY A 58 -25.78 0.90 51.39
N LYS A 59 -25.55 0.33 52.55
CA LYS A 59 -24.18 0.19 53.09
C LYS A 59 -23.52 -1.13 52.71
N THR A 60 -24.17 -2.24 53.00
CA THR A 60 -23.73 -3.62 52.64
C THR A 60 -24.88 -4.60 52.88
N CYS A 61 -24.74 -5.85 52.49
CA CYS A 61 -25.65 -6.93 52.83
C CYS A 61 -24.89 -8.22 53.12
N ALA A 62 -25.47 -9.12 53.91
CA ALA A 62 -24.85 -10.38 54.29
C ALA A 62 -24.41 -11.25 53.10
N LEU A 63 -25.09 -11.15 51.96
CA LEU A 63 -24.76 -11.86 50.76
C LEU A 63 -23.43 -11.40 50.13
N ILE A 64 -23.20 -10.06 50.08
CA ILE A 64 -21.97 -9.47 49.58
C ILE A 64 -20.80 -9.75 50.55
N GLU A 65 -21.01 -9.63 51.84
CA GLU A 65 -19.99 -9.95 52.86
C GLU A 65 -19.48 -11.39 52.74
N ARG A 66 -20.34 -12.33 52.44
CA ARG A 66 -19.93 -13.73 52.20
C ARG A 66 -19.14 -13.93 50.93
N VAL A 67 -19.48 -13.17 49.84
CA VAL A 67 -18.70 -13.20 48.59
C VAL A 67 -17.33 -12.58 48.84
N GLU A 68 -17.23 -11.43 49.51
CA GLU A 68 -15.97 -10.77 49.88
C GLU A 68 -15.08 -11.61 50.78
N ASN A 69 -15.70 -12.42 51.69
CA ASN A 69 -14.98 -13.36 52.55
C ASN A 69 -14.59 -14.67 51.82
N GLY A 70 -14.92 -14.80 50.52
CA GLY A 70 -14.56 -15.96 49.71
C GLY A 70 -15.39 -17.24 50.02
N GLU A 71 -16.51 -17.12 50.77
CA GLU A 71 -17.41 -18.25 51.06
C GLU A 71 -18.14 -18.74 49.81
N TYR A 72 -18.43 -17.83 48.88
CA TYR A 72 -19.11 -18.10 47.63
C TYR A 72 -18.57 -17.23 46.48
N SER A 73 -18.49 -17.83 45.25
CA SER A 73 -18.32 -17.04 44.04
C SER A 73 -19.68 -16.52 43.51
N LEU A 74 -19.69 -15.39 42.81
CA LEU A 74 -20.90 -14.88 42.17
C LEU A 74 -21.57 -15.89 41.22
N LYS A 75 -20.76 -16.69 40.51
CA LYS A 75 -21.25 -17.75 39.63
C LYS A 75 -21.95 -18.90 40.34
N GLU A 76 -21.50 -19.23 41.55
CA GLU A 76 -22.16 -20.25 42.38
C GLU A 76 -23.48 -19.75 42.92
N LEU A 77 -23.54 -18.46 43.31
CA LEU A 77 -24.77 -17.82 43.75
C LEU A 77 -25.78 -17.68 42.58
N GLU A 78 -25.32 -17.35 41.37
CA GLU A 78 -26.16 -17.33 40.17
C GLU A 78 -26.78 -18.72 39.89
N LYS A 79 -25.99 -19.81 39.97
CA LYS A 79 -26.50 -21.18 39.80
C LYS A 79 -27.49 -21.58 40.89
N SER A 80 -27.30 -21.10 42.09
CA SER A 80 -28.21 -21.34 43.22
C SER A 80 -29.51 -20.55 43.04
N ALA A 81 -29.42 -19.33 42.52
CA ALA A 81 -30.58 -18.51 42.18
C ALA A 81 -31.53 -19.16 41.13
N GLY A 82 -30.94 -19.82 40.10
CA GLY A 82 -31.71 -20.57 39.11
C GLY A 82 -32.47 -21.79 39.67
N LYS A 83 -32.15 -22.23 40.90
CA LYS A 83 -32.81 -23.33 41.63
C LYS A 83 -33.78 -22.85 42.73
N GLY A 84 -34.01 -21.54 42.86
CA GLY A 84 -34.92 -20.97 43.84
C GLY A 84 -34.42 -20.99 45.31
N THR A 85 -33.17 -21.39 45.54
CA THR A 85 -32.58 -21.48 46.91
C THR A 85 -31.52 -20.39 47.06
N TYR A 86 -31.90 -19.33 47.76
CA TYR A 86 -30.93 -18.28 48.18
C TYR A 86 -30.48 -18.55 49.62
N PRO A 87 -29.22 -18.30 49.95
CA PRO A 87 -28.70 -18.44 51.33
C PRO A 87 -29.40 -17.52 52.34
N ASP A 88 -29.92 -16.36 51.86
CA ASP A 88 -30.66 -15.38 52.65
C ASP A 88 -32.08 -15.16 52.08
N ALA A 89 -33.11 -15.28 52.95
CA ALA A 89 -34.49 -15.00 52.60
C ALA A 89 -34.66 -13.49 52.24
N GLY A 90 -34.72 -13.17 50.92
CA GLY A 90 -34.99 -11.82 50.45
C GLY A 90 -33.92 -11.16 49.57
N GLY A 91 -32.79 -11.85 49.28
CA GLY A 91 -31.77 -11.35 48.34
C GLY A 91 -31.85 -11.93 46.91
N ARG A 92 -31.53 -11.18 45.89
CA ARG A 92 -31.39 -11.67 44.52
C ARG A 92 -30.10 -11.17 43.85
N ILE A 93 -29.51 -12.07 43.03
CA ILE A 93 -28.40 -11.76 42.12
C ILE A 93 -28.88 -12.06 40.72
N ILE A 94 -28.82 -11.05 39.84
CA ILE A 94 -29.31 -11.12 38.49
C ILE A 94 -28.15 -10.81 37.53
N PRO A 95 -27.77 -11.75 36.65
CA PRO A 95 -26.67 -11.53 35.73
C PRO A 95 -27.06 -10.54 34.63
N ILE A 96 -26.14 -9.63 34.31
CA ILE A 96 -26.18 -8.75 33.16
C ILE A 96 -25.27 -9.34 32.10
N LYS A 97 -25.83 -9.80 31.00
CA LYS A 97 -25.05 -10.38 29.89
C LYS A 97 -24.69 -9.31 28.87
N ILE A 98 -23.41 -9.03 28.74
CA ILE A 98 -22.87 -8.05 27.79
C ILE A 98 -21.80 -8.75 26.95
N ASN A 99 -21.94 -8.66 25.60
CA ASN A 99 -20.94 -9.23 24.70
C ASN A 99 -19.59 -8.51 24.86
N GLY A 100 -18.52 -9.27 25.15
CA GLY A 100 -17.16 -8.75 25.24
C GLY A 100 -16.75 -8.14 26.58
N ILE A 101 -17.61 -8.20 27.63
CA ILE A 101 -17.26 -7.76 29.00
C ILE A 101 -17.33 -8.93 29.98
N LYS A 102 -16.52 -8.80 31.06
CA LYS A 102 -16.60 -9.68 32.23
C LYS A 102 -18.01 -9.65 32.84
N ALA A 103 -18.43 -10.74 33.44
CA ALA A 103 -19.77 -10.89 34.02
C ALA A 103 -20.10 -9.75 35.01
N MET A 104 -21.22 -9.10 34.81
CA MET A 104 -21.78 -8.10 35.70
C MET A 104 -23.04 -8.63 36.35
N TYR A 105 -23.36 -8.15 37.54
CA TYR A 105 -24.49 -8.62 38.31
C TYR A 105 -25.22 -7.45 38.97
N VAL A 106 -26.54 -7.50 39.00
CA VAL A 106 -27.37 -6.67 39.88
C VAL A 106 -27.67 -7.47 41.13
N VAL A 107 -27.32 -6.92 42.29
CA VAL A 107 -27.60 -7.49 43.59
C VAL A 107 -28.67 -6.66 44.31
N ILE A 108 -29.68 -7.31 44.83
CA ILE A 108 -30.77 -6.70 45.60
C ILE A 108 -31.01 -7.50 46.86
N SER A 109 -31.07 -6.87 48.03
CA SER A 109 -31.31 -7.51 49.33
C SER A 109 -32.08 -6.65 50.29
N GLY A 110 -32.84 -7.30 51.20
CA GLY A 110 -33.55 -6.62 52.24
C GLY A 110 -34.83 -5.86 51.80
N ILE A 111 -35.67 -6.49 50.99
CA ILE A 111 -36.94 -5.90 50.54
C ILE A 111 -37.95 -6.00 51.65
N LYS A 112 -38.58 -4.85 52.07
CA LYS A 112 -39.41 -4.77 53.31
C LYS A 112 -40.88 -4.91 53.09
N ASP A 113 -41.47 -4.17 52.14
CA ASP A 113 -42.90 -3.95 52.10
C ASP A 113 -43.59 -4.54 50.83
N LYS A 114 -42.85 -5.29 49.99
CA LYS A 114 -43.36 -5.85 48.74
C LYS A 114 -42.98 -7.32 48.60
N THR A 115 -43.85 -8.06 47.96
CA THR A 115 -43.49 -9.43 47.59
C THR A 115 -42.60 -9.47 46.35
N MET A 116 -41.81 -10.50 46.22
CA MET A 116 -40.93 -10.64 45.08
C MET A 116 -41.73 -10.75 43.73
N GLU A 117 -42.94 -11.32 43.76
CA GLU A 117 -43.79 -11.42 42.57
C GLU A 117 -44.25 -10.03 42.10
N GLU A 118 -44.50 -9.08 43.01
CA GLU A 118 -44.96 -7.73 42.67
C GLU A 118 -43.87 -6.88 42.01
N ILE A 119 -42.62 -7.12 42.35
CA ILE A 119 -41.49 -6.31 41.86
C ILE A 119 -40.66 -6.97 40.78
N ASP A 120 -40.84 -8.30 40.52
CA ASP A 120 -40.00 -9.09 39.61
C ASP A 120 -39.96 -8.48 38.18
N GLY A 121 -41.13 -8.17 37.63
CA GLY A 121 -41.23 -7.55 36.32
C GLY A 121 -40.58 -6.14 36.25
N PHE A 122 -40.59 -5.40 37.36
CA PHE A 122 -39.90 -4.11 37.43
C PHE A 122 -38.41 -4.26 37.52
N ILE A 123 -37.91 -5.19 38.31
CA ILE A 123 -36.48 -5.51 38.42
C ILE A 123 -35.94 -5.93 37.05
N HIS A 124 -36.65 -6.82 36.35
CA HIS A 124 -36.23 -7.22 34.97
C HIS A 124 -36.16 -6.04 34.03
N SER A 125 -37.10 -5.08 34.11
CA SER A 125 -37.05 -3.84 33.31
C SER A 125 -35.82 -3.00 33.63
N ILE A 126 -35.48 -2.80 34.90
CA ILE A 126 -34.29 -2.06 35.33
C ILE A 126 -33.00 -2.76 34.88
N VAL A 127 -32.91 -4.08 35.05
CA VAL A 127 -31.76 -4.88 34.59
C VAL A 127 -31.60 -4.75 33.08
N SER A 128 -32.70 -4.81 32.33
CA SER A 128 -32.67 -4.64 30.87
C SER A 128 -32.20 -3.25 30.45
N VAL A 129 -32.60 -2.18 31.13
CA VAL A 129 -32.11 -0.81 30.89
C VAL A 129 -30.62 -0.71 31.16
N ILE A 130 -30.15 -1.22 32.31
CA ILE A 130 -28.71 -1.23 32.65
C ILE A 130 -27.93 -2.01 31.60
N GLN A 131 -28.41 -3.18 31.21
CA GLN A 131 -27.78 -4.04 30.19
C GLN A 131 -27.70 -3.33 28.83
N SER A 132 -28.78 -2.71 28.36
CA SER A 132 -28.81 -1.99 27.09
C SER A 132 -27.86 -0.80 27.11
N THR A 133 -27.82 -0.05 28.22
CA THR A 133 -26.89 1.09 28.38
C THR A 133 -25.45 0.65 28.37
N ALA A 134 -25.10 -0.42 29.08
CA ALA A 134 -23.78 -0.97 29.11
C ALA A 134 -23.36 -1.49 27.71
N GLN A 135 -24.22 -2.26 27.05
CA GLN A 135 -23.97 -2.80 25.70
C GLN A 135 -23.74 -1.65 24.69
N MET A 136 -24.56 -0.62 24.72
CA MET A 136 -24.42 0.55 23.83
C MET A 136 -23.06 1.23 24.02
N ARG A 137 -22.60 1.42 25.27
CA ARG A 137 -21.29 2.02 25.56
C ARG A 137 -20.12 1.18 25.07
N VAL A 138 -20.20 -0.13 25.28
CA VAL A 138 -19.17 -1.06 24.79
C VAL A 138 -19.07 -1.01 23.26
N THR A 139 -20.23 -1.04 22.60
CA THR A 139 -20.30 -0.98 21.14
C THR A 139 -19.74 0.35 20.63
N ASN A 140 -20.11 1.49 21.24
CA ASN A 140 -19.59 2.81 20.87
C ASN A 140 -18.09 2.92 21.10
N HIS A 141 -17.57 2.41 22.23
CA HIS A 141 -16.14 2.41 22.51
C HIS A 141 -15.37 1.56 21.51
N SER A 142 -15.88 0.35 21.20
CA SER A 142 -15.27 -0.53 20.20
C SER A 142 -15.28 0.13 18.82
N LEU A 143 -16.37 0.81 18.44
CA LEU A 143 -16.48 1.53 17.18
C LEU A 143 -15.47 2.68 17.09
N LEU A 144 -15.36 3.50 18.16
CA LEU A 144 -14.40 4.60 18.22
C LEU A 144 -12.96 4.09 18.15
N SER A 145 -12.63 3.05 18.91
CA SER A 145 -11.30 2.43 18.87
C SER A 145 -10.98 1.86 17.48
N SER A 146 -11.93 1.19 16.84
CA SER A 146 -11.76 0.68 15.48
C SER A 146 -11.56 1.81 14.47
N TYR A 147 -12.29 2.91 14.62
CA TYR A 147 -12.13 4.09 13.78
C TYR A 147 -10.73 4.72 13.94
N GLU A 148 -10.24 4.88 15.18
CA GLU A 148 -8.90 5.40 15.43
C GLU A 148 -7.81 4.52 14.81
N VAL A 149 -7.92 3.19 14.99
CA VAL A 149 -6.98 2.24 14.38
C VAL A 149 -7.01 2.33 12.85
N LEU A 150 -8.19 2.38 12.24
CA LEU A 150 -8.32 2.53 10.78
C LEU A 150 -7.72 3.86 10.30
N LYS A 151 -7.98 4.96 11.01
CA LYS A 151 -7.42 6.27 10.71
C LYS A 151 -5.89 6.27 10.78
N ASP A 152 -5.33 5.63 11.81
CA ASP A 152 -3.87 5.49 11.95
C ASP A 152 -3.27 4.63 10.85
N ILE A 153 -3.91 3.53 10.48
CA ILE A 153 -3.48 2.69 9.33
C ILE A 153 -3.46 3.54 8.07
N LEU A 154 -4.55 4.26 7.75
CA LEU A 154 -4.64 5.09 6.55
C LEU A 154 -3.58 6.22 6.53
N ASN A 155 -3.25 6.79 7.68
CA ASN A 155 -2.23 7.82 7.79
C ASN A 155 -0.79 7.30 7.67
N ASN A 156 -0.55 6.02 7.94
CA ASN A 156 0.77 5.39 7.89
C ASN A 156 1.05 4.57 6.60
N ILE A 157 0.10 4.48 5.69
CA ILE A 157 0.24 3.73 4.42
C ILE A 157 1.28 4.33 3.45
N GLY A 158 1.79 5.52 3.69
CA GLY A 158 2.77 6.18 2.80
C GLY A 158 2.21 6.61 1.44
N SER A 159 0.93 6.37 1.16
CA SER A 159 0.21 6.81 -0.04
C SER A 159 -0.80 7.88 0.31
N GLY A 160 -0.93 8.91 -0.52
CA GLY A 160 -2.00 9.88 -0.38
C GLY A 160 -3.34 9.27 -0.79
N ILE A 161 -4.36 9.43 0.08
CA ILE A 161 -5.72 8.95 -0.17
C ILE A 161 -6.67 10.13 -0.08
N ILE A 162 -7.46 10.33 -1.13
CA ILE A 162 -8.52 11.34 -1.19
C ILE A 162 -9.81 10.64 -1.61
N VAL A 163 -10.90 10.89 -0.91
CA VAL A 163 -12.25 10.46 -1.30
C VAL A 163 -13.04 11.69 -1.69
N CYS A 164 -13.57 11.69 -2.90
CA CYS A 164 -14.37 12.79 -3.43
C CYS A 164 -15.78 12.32 -3.76
N ASP A 165 -16.75 13.17 -3.52
CA ASP A 165 -18.09 13.01 -4.10
C ASP A 165 -17.99 13.05 -5.62
N ARG A 166 -18.63 12.09 -6.28
CA ARG A 166 -18.52 11.92 -7.72
C ARG A 166 -19.12 13.09 -8.52
N ASN A 167 -20.19 13.69 -8.04
CA ASN A 167 -20.95 14.69 -8.77
C ASN A 167 -20.41 16.11 -8.54
N SER A 168 -20.10 16.42 -7.29
CA SER A 168 -19.63 17.76 -6.90
C SER A 168 -18.10 17.88 -6.87
N ALA A 169 -17.37 16.76 -6.93
CA ALA A 169 -15.92 16.68 -6.70
C ALA A 169 -15.48 17.21 -5.33
N ALA A 170 -16.42 17.38 -4.38
CA ALA A 170 -16.12 17.79 -3.03
C ALA A 170 -15.31 16.71 -2.30
N ILE A 171 -14.26 17.11 -1.59
CA ILE A 171 -13.44 16.17 -0.80
C ILE A 171 -14.22 15.82 0.48
N LEU A 172 -14.55 14.53 0.62
CA LEU A 172 -15.23 13.96 1.78
C LEU A 172 -14.24 13.46 2.83
N PHE A 173 -13.08 12.96 2.38
CA PHE A 173 -12.02 12.45 3.23
C PHE A 173 -10.65 12.67 2.57
N SER A 174 -9.65 12.95 3.40
CA SER A 174 -8.24 12.97 3.01
C SER A 174 -7.41 12.43 4.16
N ASN A 175 -6.49 11.51 3.88
CA ASN A 175 -5.53 11.08 4.90
C ASN A 175 -4.43 12.12 5.09
N LYS A 176 -3.62 11.97 6.15
CA LYS A 176 -2.55 12.91 6.49
C LYS A 176 -1.57 13.13 5.34
N VAL A 177 -1.15 12.07 4.66
CA VAL A 177 -0.18 12.12 3.54
C VAL A 177 -0.70 13.00 2.40
N ALA A 178 -1.96 12.84 2.01
CA ALA A 178 -2.55 13.66 0.96
C ALA A 178 -2.84 15.10 1.44
N ALA A 179 -3.23 15.29 2.71
CA ALA A 179 -3.53 16.61 3.25
C ALA A 179 -2.27 17.51 3.37
N GLU A 180 -1.11 16.93 3.66
CA GLU A 180 0.16 17.64 3.84
C GLU A 180 0.94 17.84 2.54
N SER A 181 0.65 17.09 1.45
CA SER A 181 1.36 17.18 0.16
C SER A 181 0.54 17.88 -0.92
N LYS A 182 0.93 19.09 -1.26
CA LYS A 182 0.35 19.83 -2.40
C LYS A 182 0.59 19.13 -3.73
N GLU A 183 1.73 18.47 -3.88
CA GLU A 183 2.10 17.72 -5.08
C GLU A 183 1.12 16.58 -5.34
N ILE A 184 0.80 15.81 -4.30
CA ILE A 184 -0.19 14.72 -4.38
C ILE A 184 -1.56 15.27 -4.73
N GLN A 185 -1.99 16.35 -4.07
CA GLN A 185 -3.28 16.99 -4.35
C GLN A 185 -3.38 17.47 -5.79
N ASN A 186 -2.34 18.14 -6.30
CA ASN A 186 -2.29 18.61 -7.68
C ASN A 186 -2.30 17.45 -8.67
N ALA A 187 -1.47 16.42 -8.45
CA ALA A 187 -1.40 15.25 -9.31
C ALA A 187 -2.74 14.50 -9.39
N ILE A 188 -3.42 14.30 -8.25
CA ILE A 188 -4.75 13.69 -8.20
C ILE A 188 -5.76 14.56 -8.93
N LYS A 189 -5.76 15.88 -8.71
CA LYS A 189 -6.70 16.81 -9.35
C LYS A 189 -6.56 16.81 -10.88
N GLU A 190 -5.34 16.90 -11.40
CA GLU A 190 -5.07 16.86 -12.82
C GLU A 190 -5.51 15.53 -13.44
N CYS A 191 -5.10 14.39 -12.85
CA CYS A 191 -5.49 13.08 -13.34
C CYS A 191 -6.99 12.82 -13.23
N MET A 192 -7.68 13.37 -12.24
CA MET A 192 -9.13 13.29 -12.12
C MET A 192 -9.83 14.06 -13.25
N GLN A 193 -9.34 15.25 -13.59
CA GLN A 193 -9.86 16.03 -14.71
C GLN A 193 -9.65 15.30 -16.05
N GLU A 194 -8.47 14.72 -16.25
CA GLU A 194 -8.15 13.90 -17.43
C GLU A 194 -9.09 12.68 -17.51
N LEU A 195 -9.29 11.97 -16.39
CA LEU A 195 -10.18 10.82 -16.30
C LEU A 195 -11.62 11.19 -16.63
N MET A 196 -12.18 12.20 -15.99
CA MET A 196 -13.57 12.62 -16.16
C MET A 196 -13.86 13.09 -17.58
N SER A 197 -12.86 13.62 -18.29
CA SER A 197 -12.99 14.05 -19.69
C SER A 197 -12.80 12.91 -20.70
N SER A 198 -12.27 11.75 -20.28
CA SER A 198 -11.95 10.63 -21.16
C SER A 198 -13.20 9.93 -21.71
N GLU A 199 -13.12 9.48 -22.98
CA GLU A 199 -14.20 8.70 -23.59
C GLU A 199 -14.38 7.32 -22.94
N GLU A 200 -13.29 6.73 -22.43
CA GLU A 200 -13.32 5.45 -21.69
C GLU A 200 -14.17 5.57 -20.42
N TYR A 201 -14.01 6.65 -19.68
CA TYR A 201 -14.78 6.88 -18.45
C TYR A 201 -16.26 7.18 -18.76
N LYS A 202 -16.54 7.96 -19.79
CA LYS A 202 -17.92 8.23 -20.27
C LYS A 202 -18.61 6.94 -20.71
N SER A 203 -17.94 6.14 -21.51
CA SER A 203 -18.44 4.83 -21.96
C SER A 203 -18.69 3.86 -20.81
N TYR A 204 -17.87 3.94 -19.75
CA TYR A 204 -18.10 3.18 -18.52
C TYR A 204 -19.38 3.64 -17.82
N LEU A 205 -19.58 4.94 -17.68
CA LEU A 205 -20.78 5.51 -17.07
C LEU A 205 -22.07 5.11 -17.80
N ASP A 206 -22.04 5.13 -19.11
CA ASP A 206 -23.19 4.75 -19.95
C ASP A 206 -23.51 3.25 -19.79
N ARG A 207 -22.47 2.39 -19.76
CA ARG A 207 -22.66 0.95 -19.48
C ARG A 207 -23.20 0.70 -18.08
N LYS A 208 -22.75 1.45 -17.07
CA LYS A 208 -23.24 1.32 -15.70
C LYS A 208 -24.70 1.70 -15.61
N LYS A 209 -25.14 2.81 -16.24
CA LYS A 209 -26.56 3.20 -16.27
C LYS A 209 -27.44 2.14 -16.91
N ALA A 210 -26.98 1.52 -17.99
CA ALA A 210 -27.71 0.43 -18.64
C ALA A 210 -27.80 -0.84 -17.76
N TYR A 211 -26.83 -1.07 -16.87
CA TYR A 211 -26.82 -2.20 -15.92
C TYR A 211 -27.69 -1.94 -14.69
N ASP A 212 -27.75 -0.70 -14.19
CA ASP A 212 -28.61 -0.33 -13.05
C ASP A 212 -30.11 -0.39 -13.41
N GLU A 213 -30.44 -0.38 -14.72
CA GLU A 213 -31.80 -0.55 -15.26
C GLU A 213 -32.18 -2.03 -15.48
N ASP A 214 -31.19 -2.94 -15.52
CA ASP A 214 -31.39 -4.38 -15.73
C ASP A 214 -30.98 -5.13 -14.44
N ASP A 215 -31.89 -5.76 -13.73
CA ASP A 215 -31.77 -6.41 -12.41
C ASP A 215 -30.71 -7.55 -12.36
N GLY A 216 -29.60 -7.38 -13.04
CA GLY A 216 -28.53 -8.34 -13.26
C GLY A 216 -27.39 -8.29 -12.22
N THR A 217 -27.17 -9.42 -11.58
CA THR A 217 -26.30 -9.66 -10.41
C THR A 217 -24.78 -9.66 -10.66
N ASP A 218 -24.29 -9.38 -11.86
CA ASP A 218 -22.85 -9.38 -12.16
C ASP A 218 -22.28 -7.95 -12.38
N TYR A 219 -22.00 -7.27 -11.26
CA TYR A 219 -21.27 -6.00 -11.28
C TYR A 219 -19.79 -6.21 -11.67
N VAL A 220 -19.49 -6.04 -12.94
CA VAL A 220 -18.09 -5.96 -13.40
C VAL A 220 -17.51 -4.61 -12.97
N LYS A 221 -16.70 -4.60 -11.89
CA LYS A 221 -15.92 -3.41 -11.52
C LYS A 221 -15.11 -2.93 -12.71
N PRO A 222 -15.25 -1.68 -13.17
CA PRO A 222 -14.43 -1.18 -14.26
C PRO A 222 -12.98 -1.12 -13.80
N TYR A 223 -12.11 -1.73 -14.58
CA TYR A 223 -10.69 -1.59 -14.37
C TYR A 223 -10.22 -0.26 -14.98
N ILE A 224 -10.09 0.75 -14.15
CA ILE A 224 -9.43 1.99 -14.53
C ILE A 224 -7.92 1.76 -14.38
N ARG A 225 -7.19 1.82 -15.49
CA ARG A 225 -5.73 1.63 -15.45
C ARG A 225 -5.08 2.70 -14.59
N PRO A 226 -4.08 2.34 -13.75
CA PRO A 226 -3.31 3.32 -13.01
C PRO A 226 -2.66 4.34 -13.97
N ILE A 227 -2.69 5.61 -13.57
CA ILE A 227 -2.05 6.70 -14.31
C ILE A 227 -0.71 7.00 -13.63
N GLU A 228 0.37 6.96 -14.40
CA GLU A 228 1.68 7.39 -13.91
C GLU A 228 1.92 8.85 -14.28
N LYS A 229 2.17 9.69 -13.31
CA LYS A 229 2.38 11.14 -13.46
C LYS A 229 3.75 11.55 -12.92
N TYR A 230 4.49 12.32 -13.71
CA TYR A 230 5.74 12.94 -13.28
C TYR A 230 5.48 14.38 -12.84
N SER A 231 5.91 14.74 -11.65
CA SER A 231 5.92 16.10 -11.16
C SER A 231 7.28 16.75 -11.44
N ALA A 232 7.31 17.73 -12.34
CA ALA A 232 8.54 18.45 -12.66
C ALA A 232 9.03 19.35 -11.50
N GLU A 233 8.13 19.79 -10.62
CA GLU A 233 8.45 20.63 -9.47
C GLU A 233 9.23 19.86 -8.39
N SER A 234 8.81 18.64 -8.08
CA SER A 234 9.42 17.82 -7.04
C SER A 234 10.39 16.76 -7.57
N GLY A 235 10.38 16.47 -8.89
CA GLY A 235 11.15 15.39 -9.49
C GLY A 235 10.64 14.00 -9.10
N LEU A 236 9.40 13.90 -8.62
CA LEU A 236 8.78 12.65 -8.16
C LEU A 236 7.86 12.05 -9.21
N TRP A 237 7.76 10.72 -9.20
CA TRP A 237 6.81 9.95 -9.98
C TRP A 237 5.70 9.45 -9.08
N PHE A 238 4.44 9.69 -9.45
CA PHE A 238 3.26 9.19 -8.76
C PHE A 238 2.52 8.17 -9.60
N GLU A 239 2.09 7.07 -8.98
CA GLU A 239 1.06 6.16 -9.53
C GLU A 239 -0.27 6.54 -8.90
N ILE A 240 -1.23 6.95 -9.73
CA ILE A 240 -2.56 7.40 -9.29
C ILE A 240 -3.58 6.36 -9.72
N ARG A 241 -4.38 5.89 -8.77
CA ARG A 241 -5.45 4.92 -8.98
C ARG A 241 -6.78 5.51 -8.57
N PHE A 242 -7.81 5.18 -9.32
CA PHE A 242 -9.18 5.58 -9.06
C PHE A 242 -10.04 4.35 -8.84
N THR A 243 -10.89 4.40 -7.82
CA THR A 243 -11.84 3.33 -7.50
C THR A 243 -13.18 3.95 -7.15
N ASN A 244 -14.26 3.51 -7.80
CA ASN A 244 -15.61 3.94 -7.47
C ASN A 244 -16.15 3.08 -6.33
N LEU A 245 -16.72 3.71 -5.30
CA LEU A 245 -17.35 3.06 -4.16
C LEU A 245 -18.67 3.75 -3.83
N LEU A 246 -19.51 3.06 -3.03
CA LEU A 246 -20.65 3.67 -2.37
C LEU A 246 -20.23 4.17 -0.98
N TRP A 247 -20.57 5.41 -0.67
CA TRP A 247 -20.36 6.00 0.65
C TRP A 247 -21.42 5.49 1.64
N ILE A 248 -21.25 5.82 2.94
CA ILE A 248 -22.13 5.38 4.03
C ILE A 248 -23.59 5.80 3.85
N ASP A 249 -23.86 6.91 3.17
CA ASP A 249 -25.18 7.42 2.86
C ASP A 249 -25.77 6.92 1.53
N GLY A 250 -25.03 6.00 0.84
CA GLY A 250 -25.42 5.48 -0.47
C GLY A 250 -25.01 6.35 -1.65
N SER A 251 -24.35 7.52 -1.42
CA SER A 251 -23.81 8.34 -2.51
C SER A 251 -22.61 7.68 -3.19
N GLU A 252 -22.44 7.94 -4.48
CA GLU A 252 -21.28 7.45 -5.22
C GLU A 252 -20.06 8.33 -4.99
N VAL A 253 -18.96 7.72 -4.62
CA VAL A 253 -17.68 8.39 -4.39
C VAL A 253 -16.56 7.80 -5.23
N ILE A 254 -15.56 8.63 -5.50
CA ILE A 254 -14.31 8.23 -6.14
C ILE A 254 -13.22 8.25 -5.07
N VAL A 255 -12.60 7.10 -4.85
CA VAL A 255 -11.39 6.98 -4.03
C VAL A 255 -10.19 7.12 -4.94
N CYS A 256 -9.39 8.15 -4.68
CA CYS A 256 -8.15 8.44 -5.38
C CYS A 256 -6.99 8.07 -4.48
N THR A 257 -6.07 7.23 -4.95
CA THR A 257 -4.84 6.92 -4.23
C THR A 257 -3.64 7.36 -5.07
N ALA A 258 -2.68 8.04 -4.45
CA ALA A 258 -1.42 8.44 -5.08
C ALA A 258 -0.25 7.88 -4.29
N SER A 259 0.55 7.05 -4.97
CA SER A 259 1.74 6.41 -4.40
C SER A 259 2.99 6.95 -5.07
N ASP A 260 4.01 7.31 -4.30
CA ASP A 260 5.33 7.66 -4.84
C ASP A 260 6.01 6.39 -5.37
N ILE A 261 6.23 6.36 -6.69
CA ILE A 261 6.91 5.26 -7.39
C ILE A 261 8.29 5.67 -7.90
N THR A 262 8.85 6.77 -7.41
CA THR A 262 10.13 7.32 -7.88
C THR A 262 11.26 6.31 -7.74
N GLN A 263 11.36 5.62 -6.60
CA GLN A 263 12.38 4.59 -6.40
C GLN A 263 12.19 3.39 -7.34
N LYS A 264 10.94 2.97 -7.57
CA LYS A 264 10.60 1.92 -8.52
C LYS A 264 11.05 2.30 -9.94
N LYS A 265 10.78 3.54 -10.38
CA LYS A 265 11.20 4.07 -11.69
C LYS A 265 12.72 4.14 -11.82
N LYS A 266 13.42 4.67 -10.80
CA LYS A 266 14.90 4.71 -10.78
C LYS A 266 15.50 3.30 -10.84
N SER A 267 14.95 2.37 -10.08
CA SER A 267 15.41 0.97 -10.11
C SER A 267 15.16 0.32 -11.47
N GLN A 268 13.99 0.54 -12.06
CA GLN A 268 13.67 0.04 -13.39
C GLN A 268 14.62 0.61 -14.45
N GLN A 269 14.86 1.91 -14.46
CA GLN A 269 15.82 2.56 -15.36
C GLN A 269 17.24 2.01 -15.18
N LYS A 270 17.65 1.79 -13.92
CA LYS A 270 18.95 1.19 -13.62
C LYS A 270 19.05 -0.24 -14.15
N ILE A 271 18.00 -1.05 -13.98
CA ILE A 271 17.95 -2.41 -14.52
C ILE A 271 17.98 -2.39 -16.04
N GLU A 272 17.20 -1.53 -16.69
CA GLU A 272 17.21 -1.34 -18.14
C GLU A 272 18.59 -0.91 -18.65
N PHE A 273 19.21 0.04 -17.94
CA PHE A 273 20.56 0.46 -18.28
C PHE A 273 21.56 -0.69 -18.14
N GLN A 274 21.53 -1.44 -17.05
CA GLN A 274 22.42 -2.61 -16.83
C GLN A 274 22.15 -3.74 -17.84
N ALA A 275 20.90 -3.91 -18.26
CA ALA A 275 20.54 -4.93 -19.26
C ALA A 275 21.07 -4.62 -20.66
N HIS A 276 21.28 -3.33 -20.98
CA HIS A 276 21.63 -2.89 -22.32
C HIS A 276 23.01 -2.22 -22.46
N ASN A 277 23.66 -1.89 -21.36
CA ASN A 277 24.96 -1.19 -21.36
C ASN A 277 26.06 -2.05 -20.72
N ASP A 278 27.30 -1.86 -21.19
CA ASP A 278 28.51 -2.28 -20.50
C ASP A 278 28.82 -1.29 -19.39
N PHE A 279 28.95 -1.78 -18.16
CA PHE A 279 29.04 -0.91 -17.01
C PHE A 279 30.41 -0.20 -16.87
N LEU A 280 31.48 -0.76 -17.47
CA LEU A 280 32.81 -0.18 -17.44
C LEU A 280 32.92 1.00 -18.39
N THR A 281 32.45 0.81 -19.63
CA THR A 281 32.64 1.76 -20.73
C THR A 281 31.45 2.68 -20.97
N GLY A 282 30.27 2.30 -20.45
CA GLY A 282 29.00 3.01 -20.72
C GLY A 282 28.45 2.79 -22.14
N LEU A 283 29.17 2.06 -23.02
CA LEU A 283 28.66 1.66 -24.33
C LEU A 283 27.51 0.68 -24.17
N TYR A 284 26.77 0.47 -25.26
CA TYR A 284 25.84 -0.66 -25.31
C TYR A 284 26.58 -2.00 -25.23
N ASN A 285 25.96 -2.98 -24.59
CA ASN A 285 26.52 -4.32 -24.44
C ASN A 285 26.20 -5.21 -25.66
N ARG A 286 26.73 -6.46 -25.63
CA ARG A 286 26.52 -7.49 -26.64
C ARG A 286 25.02 -7.72 -26.94
N MET A 287 24.18 -7.86 -25.90
CA MET A 287 22.75 -8.16 -26.07
C MET A 287 22.04 -7.03 -26.83
N LYS A 288 22.37 -5.79 -26.52
CA LYS A 288 21.84 -4.61 -27.21
C LYS A 288 22.32 -4.55 -28.68
N CYS A 289 23.62 -4.85 -28.91
CA CYS A 289 24.19 -4.95 -30.27
C CYS A 289 23.43 -5.94 -31.15
N GLU A 290 23.22 -7.15 -30.66
CA GLU A 290 22.52 -8.22 -31.40
C GLU A 290 21.07 -7.83 -31.72
N SER A 291 20.36 -7.24 -30.73
CA SER A 291 18.99 -6.77 -30.93
C SER A 291 18.89 -5.65 -31.96
N ASP A 292 19.78 -4.64 -31.86
CA ASP A 292 19.78 -3.48 -32.74
C ASP A 292 20.18 -3.90 -34.17
N LEU A 293 21.23 -4.73 -34.31
CA LEU A 293 21.70 -5.26 -35.59
C LEU A 293 20.60 -6.00 -36.34
N LYS A 294 19.87 -6.91 -35.64
CA LYS A 294 18.73 -7.65 -36.24
C LYS A 294 17.67 -6.70 -36.78
N LYS A 295 17.34 -5.62 -36.04
CA LYS A 295 16.36 -4.60 -36.48
C LYS A 295 16.86 -3.80 -37.68
N ILE A 296 18.11 -3.35 -37.63
CA ILE A 296 18.72 -2.52 -38.67
C ILE A 296 18.85 -3.31 -39.97
N ILE A 297 19.32 -4.55 -39.93
CA ILE A 297 19.43 -5.42 -41.14
C ILE A 297 18.04 -5.64 -41.75
N LYS A 298 17.02 -5.95 -40.94
CA LYS A 298 15.64 -6.15 -41.42
C LYS A 298 15.09 -4.91 -42.12
N GLN A 299 15.38 -3.75 -41.56
CA GLN A 299 14.95 -2.48 -42.17
C GLN A 299 15.73 -2.18 -43.46
N SER A 300 17.05 -2.40 -43.46
CA SER A 300 17.91 -2.20 -44.63
C SER A 300 17.50 -3.07 -45.80
N VAL A 301 17.16 -4.35 -45.58
CA VAL A 301 16.61 -5.24 -46.62
C VAL A 301 15.32 -4.68 -47.18
N LYS A 302 14.41 -4.15 -46.32
CA LYS A 302 13.14 -3.58 -46.78
C LYS A 302 13.33 -2.32 -47.62
N ASP A 303 14.27 -1.48 -47.25
CA ASP A 303 14.49 -0.16 -47.86
C ASP A 303 15.51 -0.22 -49.00
N GLY A 304 16.12 -1.38 -49.28
CA GLY A 304 17.20 -1.53 -50.27
C GLY A 304 18.47 -0.73 -49.93
N ALA A 305 18.65 -0.37 -48.63
CA ALA A 305 19.75 0.47 -48.18
C ALA A 305 20.87 -0.37 -47.59
N LYS A 306 22.12 0.10 -47.70
CA LYS A 306 23.30 -0.59 -47.19
C LYS A 306 23.85 0.12 -45.95
N GLY A 307 24.25 -0.66 -44.92
CA GLY A 307 25.02 -0.20 -43.78
C GLY A 307 26.24 -1.10 -43.55
N ALA A 308 27.02 -0.81 -42.51
CA ALA A 308 28.20 -1.61 -42.22
C ALA A 308 28.34 -1.87 -40.72
N LEU A 309 28.85 -3.05 -40.40
CA LEU A 309 29.30 -3.48 -39.08
C LEU A 309 30.81 -3.42 -39.03
N MET A 310 31.39 -2.69 -38.10
CA MET A 310 32.81 -2.63 -37.84
C MET A 310 33.08 -3.37 -36.54
N PHE A 311 33.89 -4.47 -36.62
CA PHE A 311 34.34 -5.24 -35.48
C PHE A 311 35.76 -4.82 -35.15
N ILE A 312 36.05 -4.42 -33.94
CA ILE A 312 37.33 -3.87 -33.49
C ILE A 312 37.81 -4.70 -32.29
N ASP A 313 39.01 -5.23 -32.39
CA ASP A 313 39.66 -6.02 -31.34
C ASP A 313 41.00 -5.37 -31.00
N LEU A 314 41.32 -5.26 -29.70
CA LEU A 314 42.55 -4.61 -29.24
C LEU A 314 43.72 -5.62 -29.23
N ASP A 315 44.75 -5.36 -30.02
CA ASP A 315 45.90 -6.22 -30.06
C ASP A 315 46.65 -6.21 -28.71
N ASP A 316 47.02 -7.38 -28.22
CA ASP A 316 47.82 -7.59 -27.00
C ASP A 316 47.24 -6.96 -25.71
N PHE A 317 45.92 -6.72 -25.64
CA PHE A 317 45.30 -6.14 -24.47
C PHE A 317 45.58 -6.90 -23.15
N LYS A 318 45.72 -8.22 -23.24
CA LYS A 318 46.11 -9.05 -22.11
C LYS A 318 47.45 -8.64 -21.51
N HIS A 319 48.44 -8.31 -22.36
CA HIS A 319 49.76 -7.85 -21.89
C HIS A 319 49.69 -6.54 -21.13
N ILE A 320 48.75 -5.64 -21.45
CA ILE A 320 48.49 -4.42 -20.70
C ILE A 320 48.04 -4.78 -19.29
N ASN A 321 47.08 -5.66 -19.17
CA ASN A 321 46.55 -6.10 -17.87
C ASN A 321 47.63 -6.83 -17.03
N ASP A 322 48.37 -7.71 -17.66
CA ASP A 322 49.39 -8.52 -16.97
C ASP A 322 50.62 -7.68 -16.58
N GLY A 323 50.98 -6.64 -17.36
CA GLY A 323 52.15 -5.81 -17.14
C GLY A 323 51.86 -4.56 -16.28
N LEU A 324 50.76 -3.83 -16.52
CA LEU A 324 50.42 -2.60 -15.84
C LEU A 324 49.32 -2.74 -14.79
N GLY A 325 48.55 -3.81 -14.89
CA GLY A 325 47.41 -4.08 -14.01
C GLY A 325 46.06 -3.74 -14.64
N HIS A 326 44.99 -4.37 -14.15
CA HIS A 326 43.63 -4.24 -14.66
C HIS A 326 43.09 -2.79 -14.67
N GLN A 327 43.53 -1.96 -13.73
CA GLN A 327 43.09 -0.57 -13.68
C GLN A 327 43.52 0.24 -14.92
N TYR A 328 44.72 -0.06 -15.46
CA TYR A 328 45.21 0.57 -16.70
C TYR A 328 44.41 0.07 -17.91
N GLY A 329 44.08 -1.23 -17.97
CA GLY A 329 43.25 -1.77 -19.01
C GLY A 329 41.83 -1.19 -18.98
N ASP A 330 41.26 -1.00 -17.81
CA ASP A 330 39.93 -0.37 -17.63
C ASP A 330 39.92 1.08 -18.14
N VAL A 331 40.95 1.85 -17.81
CA VAL A 331 41.11 3.26 -18.31
C VAL A 331 41.22 3.28 -19.82
N LEU A 332 42.03 2.37 -20.41
CA LEU A 332 42.17 2.25 -21.86
C LEU A 332 40.84 1.99 -22.53
N LEU A 333 40.10 1.00 -22.05
CA LEU A 333 38.78 0.63 -22.59
C LEU A 333 37.79 1.80 -22.50
N GLN A 334 37.80 2.57 -21.41
CA GLN A 334 36.98 3.78 -21.25
C GLN A 334 37.36 4.88 -22.24
N GLN A 335 38.64 5.12 -22.47
CA GLN A 335 39.11 6.12 -23.41
C GLN A 335 38.79 5.74 -24.87
N ILE A 336 38.95 4.47 -25.24
CA ILE A 336 38.55 3.96 -26.55
C ILE A 336 37.05 4.12 -26.76
N ALA A 337 36.25 3.75 -25.78
CA ALA A 337 34.81 3.91 -25.84
C ALA A 337 34.37 5.38 -26.07
N ALA A 338 34.99 6.30 -25.32
CA ALA A 338 34.74 7.74 -25.49
C ALA A 338 35.19 8.25 -26.87
N GLY A 339 36.32 7.76 -27.35
CA GLY A 339 36.84 8.07 -28.68
C GLY A 339 35.90 7.62 -29.79
N LEU A 340 35.44 6.36 -29.75
CA LEU A 340 34.48 5.84 -30.72
C LEU A 340 33.17 6.65 -30.74
N GLN A 341 32.64 6.98 -29.57
CA GLN A 341 31.45 7.81 -29.47
C GLN A 341 31.61 9.26 -29.96
N SER A 342 32.83 9.78 -29.99
CA SER A 342 33.11 11.12 -30.50
C SER A 342 33.09 11.22 -32.03
N ILE A 343 33.20 10.07 -32.72
CA ILE A 343 33.19 10.03 -34.19
C ILE A 343 31.79 10.28 -34.73
N VAL A 344 31.67 11.29 -35.59
CA VAL A 344 30.41 11.60 -36.27
C VAL A 344 29.99 10.40 -37.15
N GLY A 345 28.77 9.90 -36.90
CA GLY A 345 28.21 8.72 -37.55
C GLY A 345 28.23 7.47 -36.68
N LEU A 346 28.99 7.46 -35.55
CA LEU A 346 29.05 6.33 -34.62
C LEU A 346 28.36 6.60 -33.28
N ARG A 347 28.01 7.86 -32.99
CA ARG A 347 27.40 8.22 -31.71
C ARG A 347 26.12 7.44 -31.43
N GLY A 348 26.08 6.73 -30.29
CA GLY A 348 24.97 5.87 -29.91
C GLY A 348 24.84 4.57 -30.75
N LYS A 349 25.88 4.22 -31.50
CA LYS A 349 25.99 3.00 -32.33
C LYS A 349 27.27 2.21 -32.07
N CYS A 350 27.86 2.42 -30.89
CA CYS A 350 29.03 1.70 -30.40
C CYS A 350 28.65 0.75 -29.29
N TYR A 351 29.23 -0.43 -29.34
CA TYR A 351 28.94 -1.55 -28.46
C TYR A 351 30.24 -2.18 -27.97
N ARG A 352 30.24 -2.72 -26.74
CA ARG A 352 31.30 -3.57 -26.24
C ARG A 352 30.78 -5.00 -26.13
N MET A 353 31.46 -5.94 -26.80
CA MET A 353 31.03 -7.33 -26.85
C MET A 353 31.50 -8.14 -25.64
N GLY A 354 32.60 -7.70 -25.02
CA GLY A 354 33.25 -8.27 -23.85
C GLY A 354 34.77 -8.14 -23.97
N GLY A 355 35.49 -8.18 -22.86
CA GLY A 355 36.96 -8.06 -22.89
C GLY A 355 37.41 -6.79 -23.60
N ASP A 356 38.15 -6.99 -24.70
CA ASP A 356 38.79 -6.03 -25.59
C ASP A 356 38.05 -5.83 -26.92
N GLU A 357 36.87 -6.46 -27.11
CA GLU A 357 36.11 -6.46 -28.34
C GLU A 357 35.08 -5.33 -28.38
N PHE A 358 35.15 -4.50 -29.42
CA PHE A 358 34.17 -3.43 -29.70
C PHE A 358 33.50 -3.62 -31.03
N VAL A 359 32.26 -3.17 -31.13
CA VAL A 359 31.52 -3.14 -32.39
C VAL A 359 30.96 -1.73 -32.61
N ALA A 360 31.04 -1.27 -33.86
CA ALA A 360 30.36 -0.02 -34.26
C ALA A 360 29.51 -0.32 -35.51
N ILE A 361 28.28 0.25 -35.51
CA ILE A 361 27.33 0.11 -36.62
C ILE A 361 27.27 1.44 -37.37
N VAL A 362 27.66 1.42 -38.64
CA VAL A 362 27.48 2.52 -39.57
C VAL A 362 26.09 2.37 -40.20
N MET A 363 25.22 3.30 -39.86
CA MET A 363 23.84 3.30 -40.32
C MET A 363 23.74 3.61 -41.84
N PRO A 364 22.64 3.21 -42.51
CA PRO A 364 22.50 3.40 -43.93
C PRO A 364 22.64 4.84 -44.44
N ASP A 365 22.18 5.81 -43.69
CA ASP A 365 22.32 7.24 -43.99
C ASP A 365 23.76 7.76 -43.95
N MET A 366 24.63 7.03 -43.24
CA MET A 366 26.06 7.35 -43.11
C MET A 366 26.95 6.40 -43.93
N PHE A 367 26.38 5.48 -44.69
CA PHE A 367 27.12 4.46 -45.45
C PHE A 367 28.11 5.04 -46.44
N SER A 368 27.77 6.14 -47.15
CA SER A 368 28.68 6.87 -48.03
C SER A 368 29.93 7.39 -47.37
N GLU A 369 29.92 7.58 -46.03
CA GLU A 369 31.02 8.06 -45.21
C GLU A 369 31.82 6.94 -44.55
N LEU A 370 31.54 5.66 -44.87
CA LEU A 370 32.13 4.45 -44.22
C LEU A 370 33.65 4.53 -44.18
N GLU A 371 34.28 4.81 -45.33
CA GLU A 371 35.76 4.90 -45.44
C GLU A 371 36.34 5.99 -44.54
N ARG A 372 35.68 7.15 -44.53
CA ARG A 372 36.06 8.28 -43.65
C ARG A 372 35.95 7.92 -42.18
N ILE A 373 34.86 7.22 -41.81
CA ILE A 373 34.61 6.78 -40.43
C ILE A 373 35.67 5.74 -40.04
N ALA A 374 35.93 4.76 -40.87
CA ALA A 374 36.97 3.72 -40.65
C ALA A 374 38.35 4.34 -40.45
N ASN A 375 38.73 5.29 -41.30
CA ASN A 375 39.98 6.01 -41.16
C ASN A 375 40.05 6.79 -39.83
N LYS A 376 38.99 7.44 -39.40
CA LYS A 376 38.96 8.11 -38.09
C LYS A 376 39.11 7.14 -36.93
N VAL A 377 38.52 5.95 -37.00
CA VAL A 377 38.74 4.90 -35.98
C VAL A 377 40.22 4.51 -35.96
N LYS A 378 40.82 4.27 -37.14
CA LYS A 378 42.24 3.93 -37.27
C LYS A 378 43.16 5.02 -36.73
N ASP A 379 42.85 6.32 -36.99
CA ASP A 379 43.63 7.45 -36.56
C ASP A 379 43.63 7.63 -35.03
N MET A 380 42.65 7.14 -34.31
CA MET A 380 42.64 7.12 -32.85
C MET A 380 43.79 6.27 -32.29
N PHE A 381 44.15 5.17 -32.97
CA PHE A 381 45.17 4.23 -32.54
C PHE A 381 46.56 4.62 -33.04
N ASN A 382 46.67 5.63 -33.88
CA ASN A 382 47.96 6.21 -34.29
C ASN A 382 48.54 7.18 -33.28
N LYS A 383 47.81 7.42 -32.17
CA LYS A 383 48.24 8.33 -31.09
C LYS A 383 48.36 7.55 -29.78
N PRO A 384 49.24 7.99 -28.87
CA PRO A 384 49.34 7.36 -27.56
C PRO A 384 48.06 7.60 -26.75
N TRP A 385 47.69 6.63 -25.96
CA TRP A 385 46.65 6.67 -24.96
C TRP A 385 47.25 7.10 -23.61
N TYR A 386 46.66 8.04 -22.90
CA TYR A 386 47.13 8.50 -21.60
C TYR A 386 46.50 7.67 -20.49
N LEU A 387 47.22 6.65 -20.04
CA LEU A 387 46.77 5.76 -18.97
C LEU A 387 47.32 6.26 -17.64
N MET A 388 46.51 7.03 -16.89
CA MET A 388 46.94 7.76 -15.69
C MET A 388 48.11 8.71 -16.02
N GLU A 389 49.36 8.41 -15.62
CA GLU A 389 50.52 9.27 -15.86
C GLU A 389 51.47 8.72 -16.96
N THR A 390 51.04 7.66 -17.68
CA THR A 390 51.89 6.96 -18.65
C THR A 390 51.27 6.98 -20.05
N GLU A 391 52.08 7.30 -21.03
CA GLU A 391 51.71 7.14 -22.46
C GLU A 391 51.85 5.69 -22.87
N TYR A 392 50.82 5.17 -23.53
CA TYR A 392 50.79 3.80 -24.02
C TYR A 392 50.29 3.72 -25.47
N PHE A 393 51.00 2.99 -26.32
CA PHE A 393 50.55 2.72 -27.66
C PHE A 393 49.85 1.36 -27.71
N CYS A 394 48.60 1.35 -28.15
CA CYS A 394 47.81 0.16 -28.39
C CYS A 394 47.44 0.11 -29.87
N THR A 395 47.60 -1.02 -30.52
CA THR A 395 47.10 -1.24 -31.86
C THR A 395 45.78 -1.98 -31.84
N MET A 396 45.10 -2.04 -32.97
CA MET A 396 43.83 -2.78 -33.09
C MET A 396 43.72 -3.47 -34.41
N SER A 397 43.03 -4.59 -34.45
CA SER A 397 42.57 -5.28 -35.63
C SER A 397 41.11 -4.88 -35.92
N MET A 398 40.77 -4.56 -37.16
CA MET A 398 39.41 -4.13 -37.53
C MET A 398 38.93 -4.89 -38.76
N GLY A 399 37.75 -5.53 -38.61
CA GLY A 399 37.00 -6.14 -39.70
C GLY A 399 35.75 -5.33 -40.04
N ILE A 400 35.41 -5.21 -41.32
CA ILE A 400 34.21 -4.50 -41.79
C ILE A 400 33.36 -5.45 -42.63
N ALA A 401 32.07 -5.56 -42.24
CA ALA A 401 31.10 -6.35 -42.98
C ALA A 401 29.93 -5.47 -43.41
N VAL A 402 29.59 -5.48 -44.68
CA VAL A 402 28.47 -4.69 -45.25
C VAL A 402 27.19 -5.50 -45.22
N PHE A 403 26.13 -4.91 -44.70
CA PHE A 403 24.82 -5.52 -44.74
C PHE A 403 23.89 -4.78 -45.72
N PRO A 404 22.90 -5.44 -46.32
CA PRO A 404 22.54 -6.84 -46.20
C PRO A 404 23.38 -7.80 -47.01
N ASP A 405 24.38 -7.34 -47.79
CA ASP A 405 25.11 -8.16 -48.75
C ASP A 405 25.93 -9.30 -48.10
N THR A 406 26.75 -8.98 -47.10
CA THR A 406 27.62 -9.94 -46.41
C THR A 406 27.05 -10.43 -45.08
N LEU A 407 26.13 -9.66 -44.47
CA LEU A 407 25.43 -10.01 -43.24
C LEU A 407 23.93 -10.16 -43.52
N SER A 408 23.49 -11.39 -43.75
CA SER A 408 22.05 -11.69 -43.81
C SER A 408 21.50 -11.89 -42.38
N PRO A 409 20.18 -11.78 -42.16
CA PRO A 409 19.56 -12.10 -40.88
C PRO A 409 19.88 -13.53 -40.40
N ALA A 410 20.14 -14.46 -41.30
CA ALA A 410 20.54 -15.86 -40.98
C ALA A 410 21.95 -15.95 -40.41
N ILE A 411 22.91 -15.10 -40.82
CA ILE A 411 24.29 -15.08 -40.31
C ILE A 411 24.33 -14.40 -38.93
N ALA A 412 23.48 -13.40 -38.69
CA ALA A 412 23.33 -12.82 -37.36
C ALA A 412 22.87 -13.84 -36.30
N TYR A 413 22.18 -14.93 -36.71
CA TYR A 413 21.82 -16.04 -35.81
C TYR A 413 23.00 -16.98 -35.53
N SER A 414 23.97 -17.15 -36.47
CA SER A 414 25.13 -18.02 -36.28
C SER A 414 26.26 -17.37 -35.46
N ALA A 415 26.25 -16.06 -35.28
CA ALA A 415 27.13 -15.34 -34.32
C ALA A 415 26.83 -15.68 -32.84
N GLU A 416 25.68 -16.30 -32.54
CA GLU A 416 25.39 -16.87 -31.22
C GLU A 416 26.29 -18.10 -30.89
N ALA A 417 26.99 -18.67 -31.87
CA ALA A 417 27.79 -19.88 -31.71
C ALA A 417 29.31 -19.63 -31.61
N GLY A 418 29.78 -18.40 -31.48
CA GLY A 418 31.19 -18.12 -31.15
C GLY A 418 32.21 -18.46 -32.23
N SER A 419 31.82 -18.60 -33.50
CA SER A 419 32.73 -18.90 -34.59
C SER A 419 32.42 -18.10 -35.86
N VAL A 420 32.88 -16.84 -35.88
CA VAL A 420 33.16 -16.19 -37.17
C VAL A 420 34.65 -16.30 -37.38
N ALA A 421 35.09 -17.24 -38.20
CA ALA A 421 36.47 -17.33 -38.65
C ALA A 421 36.78 -16.06 -39.46
N PRO A 422 37.94 -15.44 -39.26
CA PRO A 422 38.39 -14.35 -40.11
C PRO A 422 38.71 -14.90 -41.49
N TYR A 423 38.21 -14.23 -42.51
CA TYR A 423 38.75 -14.32 -43.87
C TYR A 423 39.68 -13.14 -44.09
#